data_9f239cdbd1bac650d344345724ee6e18
#
_entry.id   9f239cdbd1bac650d344345724ee6e18
#
_cell.length_a   1.000
_cell.length_b   1.000
_cell.length_c   1.000
_cell.angle_alpha   90.00
_cell.angle_beta   90.00
_cell.angle_gamma   90.00
#
_symmetry.space_group_name_H-M   'P 1'
#
loop_
_entity.id
_entity.type
_entity.pdbx_description
1 polymer ?
#
loop_
_entity_poly.entity_id
_entity_poly.type
_entity_poly.pdbx_seq_one_letter_code
_entity_poly.pdbx_strand_id
1 'polypeptide(L)'
;SMGQICFAFSPYSVDIAKGVIIGYTFGPKGWIKGAFPIPDVIYPRERAYSRSKLQMRKRLESLGVTLLNPTLVGKWETHKILMQNIRLRDFLPETKLVKNFSEIGRMLKNYNGVYLKPVAGSQGRNIVKVTKRRASGIYEFWYMSEDRMIKGSASNLTNLQRSLSRVMGNRSYIVQKQINLLKYEGNIIDVRVLVQKDNTGEWDVTGMACRVGS
;
A
#
# COMPACT_ATOMS: atom_id res chain seq x y z
N SER A 1 30.83 -18.44 8.16
CA SER A 1 30.34 -17.04 8.14
C SER A 1 31.03 -16.33 6.99
N MET A 2 30.33 -15.47 6.29
CA MET A 2 30.89 -14.67 5.18
C MET A 2 31.69 -13.43 5.68
N GLY A 3 32.10 -13.39 6.95
CA GLY A 3 32.83 -12.29 7.56
C GLY A 3 32.03 -10.98 7.72
N GLN A 4 30.70 -11.04 7.55
CA GLN A 4 29.83 -9.89 7.57
C GLN A 4 29.15 -9.71 8.95
N ILE A 5 29.01 -8.48 9.41
CA ILE A 5 28.25 -8.15 10.61
C ILE A 5 26.82 -7.79 10.19
N CYS A 6 25.85 -8.58 10.68
CA CYS A 6 24.44 -8.34 10.44
C CYS A 6 23.73 -7.97 11.76
N PHE A 7 22.96 -6.88 11.74
CA PHE A 7 22.18 -6.42 12.89
C PHE A 7 20.87 -5.78 12.49
N ALA A 8 19.89 -5.84 13.38
CA ALA A 8 18.60 -5.21 13.20
C ALA A 8 18.52 -3.92 14.03
N PHE A 9 17.90 -2.88 13.50
CA PHE A 9 17.75 -1.61 14.18
C PHE A 9 16.49 -0.84 13.78
N SER A 10 16.12 0.15 14.57
CA SER A 10 15.06 1.09 14.27
C SER A 10 15.64 2.38 13.70
N PRO A 11 14.98 3.07 12.75
CA PRO A 11 15.40 4.39 12.28
C PRO A 11 15.58 5.43 13.41
N TYR A 12 14.92 5.22 14.53
CA TYR A 12 15.02 6.11 15.70
C TYR A 12 16.27 5.88 16.55
N SER A 13 17.01 4.79 16.32
CA SER A 13 18.24 4.46 17.03
C SER A 13 19.52 4.82 16.28
N VAL A 14 19.39 5.62 15.21
CA VAL A 14 20.51 6.10 14.38
C VAL A 14 20.98 7.45 14.88
N ASP A 15 22.22 7.53 15.33
CA ASP A 15 22.93 8.78 15.66
C ASP A 15 23.96 9.07 14.55
N ILE A 16 23.52 9.87 13.55
CA ILE A 16 24.38 10.23 12.43
C ILE A 16 25.58 11.08 12.87
N ALA A 17 25.41 11.95 13.86
CA ALA A 17 26.47 12.83 14.32
C ALA A 17 27.63 12.05 14.94
N LYS A 18 27.32 10.95 15.61
CA LYS A 18 28.32 10.04 16.21
C LYS A 18 28.72 8.90 15.26
N GLY A 19 28.03 8.74 14.11
CA GLY A 19 28.28 7.61 13.21
C GLY A 19 27.91 6.24 13.83
N VAL A 20 26.94 6.20 14.75
CA VAL A 20 26.62 5.02 15.55
C VAL A 20 25.14 4.66 15.45
N ILE A 21 24.84 3.37 15.41
CA ILE A 21 23.50 2.82 15.47
C ILE A 21 23.39 1.88 16.67
N ILE A 22 22.39 2.07 17.51
CA ILE A 22 22.04 1.10 18.53
C ILE A 22 21.12 0.05 17.91
N GLY A 23 21.59 -1.19 17.87
CA GLY A 23 20.90 -2.27 17.20
C GLY A 23 21.01 -3.60 17.95
N TYR A 24 20.56 -4.67 17.32
CA TYR A 24 20.55 -6.02 17.86
C TYR A 24 21.15 -6.99 16.85
N THR A 25 22.11 -7.79 17.28
CA THR A 25 22.62 -8.92 16.53
C THR A 25 22.18 -10.22 17.19
N PHE A 26 22.16 -11.32 16.41
CA PHE A 26 21.80 -12.63 16.94
C PHE A 26 23.05 -13.46 17.17
N GLY A 27 23.28 -13.82 18.43
CA GLY A 27 24.40 -14.65 18.86
C GLY A 27 23.95 -16.02 19.37
N PRO A 28 24.87 -16.87 19.83
CA PRO A 28 24.57 -18.23 20.31
C PRO A 28 23.54 -18.31 21.46
N LYS A 29 23.47 -17.25 22.27
CA LYS A 29 22.53 -17.15 23.41
C LYS A 29 21.29 -16.27 23.12
N GLY A 30 21.04 -15.90 21.83
CA GLY A 30 19.91 -15.05 21.44
C GLY A 30 20.32 -13.65 21.02
N TRP A 31 19.37 -12.71 21.13
CA TRP A 31 19.56 -11.32 20.71
C TRP A 31 20.43 -10.53 21.66
N ILE A 32 21.47 -9.90 21.12
CA ILE A 32 22.43 -9.07 21.87
C ILE A 32 22.31 -7.63 21.37
N LYS A 33 22.02 -6.71 22.28
CA LYS A 33 22.01 -5.28 22.01
C LYS A 33 23.44 -4.75 21.99
N GLY A 34 23.74 -3.90 20.99
CA GLY A 34 25.06 -3.29 20.85
C GLY A 34 25.04 -1.97 20.11
N ALA A 35 26.18 -1.30 20.09
CA ALA A 35 26.45 -0.15 19.26
C ALA A 35 27.22 -0.62 18.02
N PHE A 36 26.75 -0.22 16.85
CA PHE A 36 27.30 -0.62 15.55
C PHE A 36 27.63 0.62 14.72
N PRO A 37 28.61 0.56 13.83
CA PRO A 37 28.84 1.63 12.86
C PRO A 37 27.67 1.73 11.86
N ILE A 38 27.60 2.83 11.12
CA ILE A 38 26.66 2.94 10.00
C ILE A 38 27.02 1.85 8.99
N PRO A 39 26.08 1.00 8.57
CA PRO A 39 26.36 -0.12 7.68
C PRO A 39 26.47 0.32 6.22
N ASP A 40 27.17 -0.44 5.40
CA ASP A 40 27.27 -0.21 3.95
C ASP A 40 25.93 -0.45 3.23
N VAL A 41 25.15 -1.42 3.72
CA VAL A 41 23.90 -1.87 3.11
C VAL A 41 22.79 -1.99 4.15
N ILE A 42 21.61 -1.49 3.84
CA ILE A 42 20.40 -1.64 4.66
C ILE A 42 19.30 -2.30 3.84
N TYR A 43 18.66 -3.30 4.44
CA TYR A 43 17.41 -3.90 3.95
C TYR A 43 16.22 -3.32 4.71
N PRO A 44 15.53 -2.30 4.18
CA PRO A 44 14.40 -1.69 4.87
C PRO A 44 13.19 -2.63 4.88
N ARG A 45 12.67 -2.93 6.06
CA ARG A 45 11.46 -3.76 6.26
C ARG A 45 10.26 -2.98 6.79
N GLU A 46 10.31 -1.69 6.67
CA GLU A 46 9.25 -0.80 7.16
C GLU A 46 8.01 -0.85 6.28
N ARG A 47 6.83 -0.92 6.92
CA ARG A 47 5.53 -0.96 6.22
C ARG A 47 4.97 0.42 5.90
N ALA A 48 5.36 1.42 6.67
CA ALA A 48 4.89 2.80 6.52
C ALA A 48 6.01 3.78 6.77
N TYR A 49 6.08 4.80 5.94
CA TYR A 49 7.09 5.84 6.04
C TYR A 49 6.46 7.13 6.59
N SER A 50 6.86 7.52 7.80
CA SER A 50 6.64 8.88 8.28
C SER A 50 7.63 9.84 7.62
N ARG A 51 7.35 11.14 7.71
CA ARG A 51 8.25 12.17 7.16
C ARG A 51 9.66 12.07 7.76
N SER A 52 9.75 11.80 9.06
CA SER A 52 11.03 11.62 9.77
C SER A 52 11.81 10.41 9.27
N LYS A 53 11.15 9.29 9.01
CA LYS A 53 11.78 8.09 8.45
C LYS A 53 12.31 8.31 7.04
N LEU A 54 11.55 9.01 6.20
CA LEU A 54 11.99 9.37 4.85
C LEU A 54 13.21 10.31 4.88
N GLN A 55 13.24 11.25 5.82
CA GLN A 55 14.41 12.11 6.02
C GLN A 55 15.63 11.32 6.49
N MET A 56 15.44 10.36 7.40
CA MET A 56 16.54 9.50 7.86
C MET A 56 17.09 8.65 6.72
N ARG A 57 16.22 8.05 5.88
CA ARG A 57 16.67 7.32 4.67
C ARG A 57 17.56 8.19 3.78
N LYS A 58 17.10 9.40 3.43
CA LYS A 58 17.87 10.33 2.59
C LYS A 58 19.22 10.69 3.20
N ARG A 59 19.29 10.84 4.52
CA ARG A 59 20.56 11.10 5.22
C ARG A 59 21.51 9.90 5.14
N LEU A 60 21.00 8.69 5.33
CA LEU A 60 21.80 7.48 5.18
C LEU A 60 22.30 7.29 3.75
N GLU A 61 21.45 7.51 2.75
CA GLU A 61 21.85 7.49 1.34
C GLU A 61 22.93 8.55 1.02
N SER A 62 22.84 9.75 1.59
CA SER A 62 23.87 10.80 1.43
C SER A 62 25.21 10.46 2.09
N LEU A 63 25.25 9.50 3.01
CA LEU A 63 26.46 8.94 3.60
C LEU A 63 27.03 7.74 2.80
N GLY A 64 26.45 7.43 1.63
CA GLY A 64 26.89 6.31 0.79
C GLY A 64 26.25 4.96 1.13
N VAL A 65 25.29 4.91 2.04
CA VAL A 65 24.59 3.65 2.41
C VAL A 65 23.70 3.19 1.27
N THR A 66 23.85 1.94 0.85
CA THR A 66 22.96 1.31 -0.13
C THR A 66 21.68 0.81 0.51
N LEU A 67 20.52 1.29 0.04
CA LEU A 67 19.23 0.79 0.49
C LEU A 67 18.67 -0.20 -0.55
N LEU A 68 18.54 -1.49 -0.16
CA LEU A 68 18.14 -2.56 -1.09
C LEU A 68 16.73 -2.40 -1.65
N ASN A 69 15.80 -1.85 -0.86
CA ASN A 69 14.43 -1.61 -1.32
C ASN A 69 14.17 -0.12 -1.48
N PRO A 70 13.71 0.31 -2.65
CA PRO A 70 13.27 1.69 -2.84
C PRO A 70 12.04 2.00 -1.97
N THR A 71 11.79 3.28 -1.74
CA THR A 71 10.56 3.73 -1.12
C THR A 71 9.39 3.51 -2.08
N LEU A 72 8.41 2.72 -1.66
CA LEU A 72 7.19 2.53 -2.44
C LEU A 72 6.35 3.79 -2.43
N VAL A 73 5.91 4.21 -3.59
CA VAL A 73 4.99 5.34 -3.74
C VAL A 73 3.54 4.94 -3.41
N GLY A 74 2.69 5.94 -3.11
CA GLY A 74 1.27 5.70 -2.82
C GLY A 74 0.49 5.22 -4.05
N LYS A 75 -0.73 4.73 -3.83
CA LYS A 75 -1.58 4.13 -4.88
C LYS A 75 -1.82 5.05 -6.07
N TRP A 76 -1.96 6.36 -5.86
CA TRP A 76 -2.17 7.33 -6.93
C TRP A 76 -0.91 7.52 -7.78
N GLU A 77 0.26 7.66 -7.16
CA GLU A 77 1.53 7.78 -7.88
C GLU A 77 1.84 6.49 -8.65
N THR A 78 1.63 5.32 -8.04
CA THR A 78 1.76 4.02 -8.72
C THR A 78 0.86 3.98 -9.96
N HIS A 79 -0.41 4.37 -9.83
CA HIS A 79 -1.34 4.40 -10.96
C HIS A 79 -0.84 5.32 -12.08
N LYS A 80 -0.35 6.52 -11.74
CA LYS A 80 0.20 7.46 -12.74
C LYS A 80 1.42 6.90 -13.47
N ILE A 81 2.33 6.27 -12.75
CA ILE A 81 3.51 5.64 -13.34
C ILE A 81 3.10 4.53 -14.32
N LEU A 82 2.21 3.63 -13.89
CA LEU A 82 1.75 2.53 -14.73
C LEU A 82 0.99 3.02 -15.97
N MET A 83 0.21 4.09 -15.85
CA MET A 83 -0.50 4.72 -16.97
C MET A 83 0.42 5.33 -18.04
N GLN A 84 1.68 5.60 -17.74
CA GLN A 84 2.66 6.06 -18.73
C GLN A 84 3.02 4.96 -19.73
N ASN A 85 2.96 3.69 -19.32
CA ASN A 85 3.23 2.57 -20.20
C ASN A 85 1.94 2.17 -20.96
N ILE A 86 1.96 2.36 -22.28
CA ILE A 86 0.80 2.07 -23.14
C ILE A 86 0.34 0.61 -23.06
N ARG A 87 1.26 -0.33 -22.88
CA ARG A 87 0.94 -1.77 -22.78
C ARG A 87 0.21 -2.13 -21.48
N LEU A 88 0.29 -1.29 -20.45
CA LEU A 88 -0.34 -1.56 -19.16
C LEU A 88 -1.70 -0.89 -19.00
N ARG A 89 -2.03 0.11 -19.82
CA ARG A 89 -3.25 0.92 -19.66
C ARG A 89 -4.53 0.09 -19.65
N ASP A 90 -4.62 -0.88 -20.53
CA ASP A 90 -5.83 -1.71 -20.68
C ASP A 90 -6.04 -2.68 -19.49
N PHE A 91 -5.00 -2.96 -18.74
CA PHE A 91 -5.04 -3.80 -17.54
C PHE A 91 -5.35 -3.00 -16.26
N LEU A 92 -5.38 -1.68 -16.35
CA LEU A 92 -5.63 -0.83 -15.19
C LEU A 92 -7.09 -0.43 -15.10
N PRO A 93 -7.77 -0.66 -13.97
CA PRO A 93 -9.12 -0.17 -13.78
C PRO A 93 -9.13 1.36 -13.77
N GLU A 94 -10.17 1.98 -14.34
CA GLU A 94 -10.32 3.43 -14.29
C GLU A 94 -10.24 3.92 -12.86
N THR A 95 -9.34 4.88 -12.64
CA THR A 95 -9.01 5.40 -11.31
C THR A 95 -8.90 6.92 -11.38
N LYS A 96 -9.52 7.62 -10.42
CA LYS A 96 -9.43 9.08 -10.28
C LYS A 96 -8.99 9.45 -8.88
N LEU A 97 -8.22 10.52 -8.76
CA LEU A 97 -7.98 11.13 -7.45
C LEU A 97 -9.25 11.87 -7.01
N VAL A 98 -9.71 11.63 -5.80
CA VAL A 98 -10.86 12.31 -5.22
C VAL A 98 -10.44 13.70 -4.75
N LYS A 99 -10.56 14.70 -5.63
CA LYS A 99 -10.33 16.11 -5.29
C LYS A 99 -11.57 16.69 -4.59
N ASN A 100 -12.74 16.24 -5.00
CA ASN A 100 -14.03 16.57 -4.42
C ASN A 100 -15.00 15.41 -4.60
N PHE A 101 -16.14 15.43 -3.93
CA PHE A 101 -17.10 14.32 -3.95
C PHE A 101 -17.73 14.07 -5.34
N SER A 102 -17.73 15.07 -6.21
CA SER A 102 -18.28 14.92 -7.57
C SER A 102 -17.55 13.87 -8.41
N GLU A 103 -16.26 13.60 -8.12
CA GLU A 103 -15.50 12.52 -8.77
C GLU A 103 -16.13 11.15 -8.48
N ILE A 104 -16.54 10.92 -7.23
CA ILE A 104 -17.22 9.68 -6.82
C ILE A 104 -18.56 9.57 -7.53
N GLY A 105 -19.33 10.68 -7.57
CA GLY A 105 -20.61 10.73 -8.25
C GLY A 105 -20.50 10.42 -9.75
N ARG A 106 -19.50 10.98 -10.44
CA ARG A 106 -19.22 10.68 -11.85
C ARG A 106 -18.90 9.22 -12.09
N MET A 107 -18.06 8.64 -11.27
CA MET A 107 -17.71 7.22 -11.38
C MET A 107 -18.94 6.32 -11.14
N LEU A 108 -19.82 6.67 -10.19
CA LEU A 108 -21.06 5.92 -9.92
C LEU A 108 -22.15 6.11 -10.97
N LYS A 109 -22.06 7.13 -11.83
CA LYS A 109 -22.90 7.24 -13.04
C LYS A 109 -22.49 6.22 -14.11
N ASN A 110 -21.18 6.03 -14.28
CA ASN A 110 -20.63 5.19 -15.34
C ASN A 110 -20.54 3.71 -14.91
N TYR A 111 -20.38 3.44 -13.63
CA TYR A 111 -20.14 2.10 -13.09
C TYR A 111 -21.09 1.77 -11.94
N ASN A 112 -21.56 0.53 -11.90
CA ASN A 112 -22.45 0.05 -10.83
C ASN A 112 -21.74 -0.03 -9.46
N GLY A 113 -20.42 -0.10 -9.45
CA GLY A 113 -19.65 -0.19 -8.23
C GLY A 113 -18.28 0.45 -8.35
N VAL A 114 -17.84 1.02 -7.25
CA VAL A 114 -16.50 1.62 -7.13
C VAL A 114 -15.89 1.27 -5.78
N TYR A 115 -14.56 1.31 -5.74
CA TYR A 115 -13.79 1.25 -4.51
C TYR A 115 -13.17 2.61 -4.21
N LEU A 116 -13.35 3.09 -2.98
CA LEU A 116 -12.63 4.23 -2.44
C LEU A 116 -11.45 3.69 -1.64
N LYS A 117 -10.24 4.09 -1.99
CA LYS A 117 -9.02 3.59 -1.36
C LYS A 117 -8.17 4.78 -0.89
N PRO A 118 -7.70 4.80 0.37
CA PRO A 118 -6.76 5.84 0.79
C PRO A 118 -5.52 5.82 -0.11
N VAL A 119 -5.04 6.99 -0.50
CA VAL A 119 -3.80 7.12 -1.32
C VAL A 119 -2.63 6.46 -0.61
N ALA A 120 -2.47 6.72 0.69
CA ALA A 120 -1.49 6.08 1.56
C ALA A 120 -2.15 4.99 2.41
N GLY A 121 -1.38 3.98 2.80
CA GLY A 121 -1.82 2.87 3.63
C GLY A 121 -1.86 1.52 2.90
N SER A 122 -1.97 0.45 3.69
CA SER A 122 -1.89 -0.94 3.26
C SER A 122 -2.92 -1.81 3.99
N GLN A 123 -2.93 -3.12 3.74
CA GLN A 123 -3.75 -4.12 4.44
C GLN A 123 -5.28 -3.91 4.33
N GLY A 124 -5.76 -3.24 3.27
CA GLY A 124 -7.20 -3.05 3.09
C GLY A 124 -7.87 -2.06 4.04
N ARG A 125 -7.13 -1.45 4.97
CA ARG A 125 -7.70 -0.53 5.97
C ARG A 125 -8.33 0.70 5.31
N ASN A 126 -9.51 1.10 5.79
CA ASN A 126 -10.28 2.24 5.31
C ASN A 126 -10.63 2.20 3.81
N ILE A 127 -10.68 1.02 3.22
CA ILE A 127 -11.24 0.84 1.88
C ILE A 127 -12.75 0.79 2.02
N VAL A 128 -13.44 1.58 1.19
CA VAL A 128 -14.90 1.56 1.12
C VAL A 128 -15.29 1.05 -0.26
N LYS A 129 -16.17 0.06 -0.32
CA LYS A 129 -16.87 -0.30 -1.55
C LYS A 129 -18.21 0.41 -1.58
N VAL A 130 -18.54 0.99 -2.71
CA VAL A 130 -19.84 1.62 -2.96
C VAL A 130 -20.45 1.00 -4.20
N THR A 131 -21.72 0.59 -4.12
CA THR A 131 -22.50 0.12 -5.27
C THR A 131 -23.78 0.94 -5.40
N LYS A 132 -24.24 1.12 -6.64
CA LYS A 132 -25.53 1.74 -6.94
C LYS A 132 -26.50 0.66 -7.42
N ARG A 133 -27.59 0.46 -6.71
CA ARG A 133 -28.70 -0.37 -7.19
C ARG A 133 -29.45 0.38 -8.31
N ARG A 134 -29.39 -0.14 -9.54
CA ARG A 134 -29.98 0.53 -10.70
C ARG A 134 -31.50 0.70 -10.56
N ALA A 135 -32.21 -0.32 -10.04
CA ALA A 135 -33.66 -0.32 -9.94
C ALA A 135 -34.20 0.72 -8.94
N SER A 136 -33.54 0.91 -7.81
CA SER A 136 -34.00 1.81 -6.73
C SER A 136 -33.24 3.12 -6.66
N GLY A 137 -32.12 3.23 -7.37
CA GLY A 137 -31.22 4.39 -7.27
C GLY A 137 -30.45 4.50 -5.94
N ILE A 138 -30.67 3.54 -5.01
CA ILE A 138 -30.03 3.52 -3.69
C ILE A 138 -28.55 3.19 -3.83
N TYR A 139 -27.74 3.88 -3.06
CA TYR A 139 -26.33 3.60 -2.88
C TYR A 139 -26.14 2.73 -1.64
N GLU A 140 -25.46 1.61 -1.80
CA GLU A 140 -25.02 0.76 -0.70
C GLU A 140 -23.52 0.87 -0.56
N PHE A 141 -23.03 0.89 0.67
CA PHE A 141 -21.60 0.93 0.94
C PHE A 141 -21.23 0.04 2.11
N TRP A 142 -19.98 -0.45 2.09
CA TRP A 142 -19.41 -1.21 3.21
C TRP A 142 -17.91 -1.03 3.29
N TYR A 143 -17.41 -1.13 4.50
CA TYR A 143 -15.99 -1.01 4.83
C TYR A 143 -15.67 -1.79 6.10
N MET A 144 -14.40 -2.12 6.29
CA MET A 144 -13.92 -2.74 7.51
C MET A 144 -13.51 -1.65 8.53
N SER A 145 -13.97 -1.77 9.75
CA SER A 145 -13.60 -0.96 10.90
C SER A 145 -13.30 -1.89 12.06
N GLU A 146 -12.08 -1.87 12.58
CA GLU A 146 -11.67 -2.70 13.73
C GLU A 146 -12.11 -4.17 13.60
N ASP A 147 -11.81 -4.79 12.45
CA ASP A 147 -12.17 -6.16 12.11
C ASP A 147 -13.69 -6.46 12.00
N ARG A 148 -14.54 -5.42 12.03
CA ARG A 148 -15.99 -5.53 11.78
C ARG A 148 -16.35 -4.94 10.42
N MET A 149 -17.21 -5.65 9.71
CA MET A 149 -17.79 -5.16 8.48
C MET A 149 -18.96 -4.21 8.79
N ILE A 150 -18.80 -2.95 8.46
CA ILE A 150 -19.85 -1.93 8.54
C ILE A 150 -20.53 -1.82 7.19
N LYS A 151 -21.87 -1.90 7.19
CA LYS A 151 -22.71 -1.73 6.00
C LYS A 151 -23.63 -0.53 6.22
N GLY A 152 -23.90 0.19 5.13
CA GLY A 152 -24.85 1.31 5.16
C GLY A 152 -25.46 1.54 3.78
N SER A 153 -26.49 2.37 3.75
CA SER A 153 -27.18 2.79 2.53
C SER A 153 -27.47 4.29 2.53
N ALA A 154 -27.65 4.83 1.34
CA ALA A 154 -28.01 6.23 1.14
C ALA A 154 -28.96 6.37 -0.05
N SER A 155 -30.01 7.14 0.09
CA SER A 155 -31.05 7.36 -0.93
C SER A 155 -30.58 8.25 -2.09
N ASN A 156 -29.55 9.06 -1.86
CA ASN A 156 -29.01 9.99 -2.85
C ASN A 156 -27.51 10.29 -2.58
N LEU A 157 -26.89 11.00 -3.52
CA LEU A 157 -25.46 11.34 -3.43
C LEU A 157 -25.11 12.24 -2.24
N THR A 158 -26.01 13.14 -1.82
CA THR A 158 -25.77 14.01 -0.67
C THR A 158 -25.69 13.22 0.63
N ASN A 159 -26.63 12.29 0.82
CA ASN A 159 -26.62 11.41 1.98
C ASN A 159 -25.42 10.45 1.97
N LEU A 160 -25.07 9.95 0.79
CA LEU A 160 -23.84 9.15 0.61
C LEU A 160 -22.60 9.97 0.99
N GLN A 161 -22.48 11.19 0.53
CA GLN A 161 -21.37 12.08 0.88
C GLN A 161 -21.24 12.26 2.39
N ARG A 162 -22.36 12.55 3.08
CA ARG A 162 -22.36 12.73 4.53
C ARG A 162 -21.86 11.46 5.27
N SER A 163 -22.31 10.30 4.82
CA SER A 163 -21.88 9.02 5.39
C SER A 163 -20.41 8.73 5.15
N LEU A 164 -19.95 8.91 3.91
CA LEU A 164 -18.57 8.62 3.52
C LEU A 164 -17.55 9.61 4.09
N SER A 165 -17.92 10.88 4.27
CA SER A 165 -17.04 11.88 4.88
C SER A 165 -16.59 11.50 6.28
N ARG A 166 -17.45 10.81 7.05
CA ARG A 166 -17.09 10.31 8.38
C ARG A 166 -16.01 9.22 8.31
N VAL A 167 -16.10 8.33 7.31
CA VAL A 167 -15.15 7.23 7.13
C VAL A 167 -13.83 7.72 6.53
N MET A 168 -13.92 8.62 5.55
CA MET A 168 -12.76 9.17 4.85
C MET A 168 -11.95 10.12 5.73
N GLY A 169 -12.61 10.91 6.56
CA GLY A 169 -11.96 11.95 7.37
C GLY A 169 -11.12 12.87 6.49
N ASN A 170 -9.96 13.28 6.98
CA ASN A 170 -9.04 14.18 6.27
C ASN A 170 -8.05 13.45 5.35
N ARG A 171 -8.28 12.17 5.02
CA ARG A 171 -7.37 11.40 4.17
C ARG A 171 -7.65 11.66 2.69
N SER A 172 -6.58 11.70 1.89
CA SER A 172 -6.71 11.68 0.43
C SER A 172 -7.10 10.29 -0.06
N TYR A 173 -8.05 10.24 -1.00
CA TYR A 173 -8.58 8.99 -1.57
C TYR A 173 -8.46 8.97 -3.09
N ILE A 174 -8.38 7.77 -3.63
CA ILE A 174 -8.70 7.48 -5.04
C ILE A 174 -10.07 6.80 -5.09
N VAL A 175 -10.82 7.06 -6.17
CA VAL A 175 -11.98 6.27 -6.57
C VAL A 175 -11.60 5.42 -7.77
N GLN A 176 -11.90 4.14 -7.70
CA GLN A 176 -11.51 3.15 -8.70
C GLN A 176 -12.71 2.30 -9.10
N LYS A 177 -12.89 2.08 -10.41
CA LYS A 177 -13.90 1.18 -10.96
C LYS A 177 -13.80 -0.20 -10.30
N GLN A 178 -14.94 -0.73 -9.88
CA GLN A 178 -15.03 -2.14 -9.49
C GLN A 178 -14.84 -3.01 -10.74
N ILE A 179 -13.94 -3.98 -10.65
CA ILE A 179 -13.75 -5.02 -11.66
C ILE A 179 -14.40 -6.33 -11.20
N ASN A 180 -14.82 -7.16 -12.13
CA ASN A 180 -15.26 -8.52 -11.83
C ASN A 180 -14.03 -9.35 -11.52
N LEU A 181 -13.97 -9.88 -10.31
CA LEU A 181 -12.87 -10.72 -9.87
C LEU A 181 -13.13 -12.17 -10.25
N LEU A 182 -12.06 -12.88 -10.58
CA LEU A 182 -12.09 -14.32 -10.79
C LEU A 182 -12.55 -15.03 -9.51
N LYS A 183 -13.30 -16.11 -9.66
CA LYS A 183 -13.82 -16.89 -8.54
C LYS A 183 -13.49 -18.37 -8.74
N TYR A 184 -13.23 -19.05 -7.63
CA TYR A 184 -13.12 -20.48 -7.53
C TYR A 184 -14.04 -20.96 -6.41
N GLU A 185 -14.96 -21.86 -6.69
CA GLU A 185 -15.98 -22.36 -5.75
C GLU A 185 -16.75 -21.23 -5.02
N GLY A 186 -17.10 -20.18 -5.75
CA GLY A 186 -17.79 -19.00 -5.19
C GLY A 186 -16.90 -17.97 -4.50
N ASN A 187 -15.67 -18.32 -4.13
CA ASN A 187 -14.72 -17.45 -3.44
C ASN A 187 -13.85 -16.66 -4.44
N ILE A 188 -13.56 -15.42 -4.08
CA ILE A 188 -12.69 -14.55 -4.88
C ILE A 188 -11.25 -15.10 -4.83
N ILE A 189 -10.59 -15.15 -5.98
CA ILE A 189 -9.17 -15.49 -6.06
C ILE A 189 -8.35 -14.32 -6.55
N ASP A 190 -7.14 -14.19 -6.02
CA ASP A 190 -6.09 -13.32 -6.55
C ASP A 190 -4.81 -14.10 -6.82
N VAL A 191 -4.12 -13.75 -7.90
CA VAL A 191 -2.82 -14.31 -8.23
C VAL A 191 -1.73 -13.43 -7.63
N ARG A 192 -0.83 -14.05 -6.90
CA ARG A 192 0.38 -13.43 -6.34
C ARG A 192 1.57 -13.82 -7.18
N VAL A 193 2.29 -12.83 -7.66
CA VAL A 193 3.51 -13.01 -8.43
C VAL A 193 4.66 -12.40 -7.64
N LEU A 194 5.66 -13.22 -7.32
CA LEU A 194 6.89 -12.75 -6.72
C LEU A 194 7.89 -12.41 -7.83
N VAL A 195 8.25 -11.14 -7.90
CA VAL A 195 9.20 -10.62 -8.89
C VAL A 195 10.41 -10.10 -8.13
N GLN A 196 11.58 -10.56 -8.52
CA GLN A 196 12.86 -10.21 -7.90
C GLN A 196 13.91 -9.95 -8.97
N LYS A 197 14.97 -9.25 -8.62
CA LYS A 197 16.17 -9.20 -9.45
C LYS A 197 16.99 -10.46 -9.22
N ASP A 198 17.47 -11.04 -10.29
CA ASP A 198 18.42 -12.14 -10.28
C ASP A 198 19.86 -11.67 -9.98
N ASN A 199 20.83 -12.57 -10.10
CA ASN A 199 22.25 -12.27 -9.89
C ASN A 199 22.87 -11.38 -10.97
N THR A 200 22.20 -11.20 -12.12
CA THR A 200 22.62 -10.28 -13.19
C THR A 200 22.00 -8.90 -13.04
N GLY A 201 21.04 -8.74 -12.10
CA GLY A 201 20.29 -7.51 -11.87
C GLY A 201 19.02 -7.38 -12.73
N GLU A 202 18.69 -8.40 -13.54
CA GLU A 202 17.48 -8.45 -14.34
C GLU A 202 16.27 -8.91 -13.52
N TRP A 203 15.07 -8.42 -13.91
CA TRP A 203 13.83 -8.78 -13.23
C TRP A 203 13.34 -10.16 -13.67
N ASP A 204 13.13 -11.05 -12.72
CA ASP A 204 12.61 -12.40 -12.96
C ASP A 204 11.42 -12.74 -12.06
N VAL A 205 10.56 -13.64 -12.54
CA VAL A 205 9.42 -14.18 -11.80
C VAL A 205 9.86 -15.44 -11.06
N THR A 206 10.17 -15.31 -9.78
CA THR A 206 10.69 -16.39 -8.95
C THR A 206 9.61 -17.25 -8.30
N GLY A 207 8.34 -16.86 -8.40
CA GLY A 207 7.23 -17.67 -7.91
C GLY A 207 5.86 -17.07 -8.17
N MET A 208 4.85 -17.94 -8.24
CA MET A 208 3.43 -17.57 -8.33
C MET A 208 2.59 -18.42 -7.40
N ALA A 209 1.55 -17.82 -6.84
CA ALA A 209 0.56 -18.52 -6.03
C ALA A 209 -0.83 -17.91 -6.22
N CYS A 210 -1.85 -18.76 -6.24
CA CYS A 210 -3.24 -18.31 -6.14
C CYS A 210 -3.66 -18.28 -4.67
N ARG A 211 -4.29 -17.18 -4.29
CA ARG A 211 -4.88 -17.04 -2.96
C ARG A 211 -6.40 -17.03 -3.09
N VAL A 212 -7.04 -17.95 -2.38
CA VAL A 212 -8.50 -18.01 -2.26
C VAL A 212 -8.90 -17.15 -1.06
N GLY A 213 -9.80 -16.18 -1.31
CA GLY A 213 -10.39 -15.38 -0.23
C GLY A 213 -11.43 -16.18 0.52
N SER A 214 -11.46 -16.02 1.84
CA SER A 214 -12.51 -16.55 2.73
C SER A 214 -13.65 -15.56 2.89
#